data_9d7c3053baf6acec3985205c535ed07a
#
_entry.id   9d7c3053baf6acec3985205c535ed07a
#
_cell.length_a   1.000
_cell.length_b   1.000
_cell.length_c   1.000
_cell.angle_alpha   90.00
_cell.angle_beta   90.00
_cell.angle_gamma   90.00
#
_symmetry.space_group_name_H-M   'P 1'
#
loop_
_entity.id
_entity.type
_entity.pdbx_description
1 polymer ?
#
loop_
_entity_poly.entity_id
_entity_poly.type
_entity_poly.pdbx_seq_one_letter_code
_entity_poly.pdbx_strand_id
1 'polypeptide(L)'
;APPEDAPVGGQVVVAISPGTLSPDMYGGWTNSATNSGFIGLMSGYALADYNRDYVLDWDPVVVKDHEVIENDDGSKTYRFEINDNLKWSDGSPITAKDYVFSLLLHSSPEFAACEGDATYGWALVGYNDHVQGTTKEFAGVNLLGDYEFSMTISADQLPNYYEMANVAYGPEPLAAIAPGCDVKDDGNGAYLTDGFTEDLIRETLLDPDKGFRYKAPV
;
A
#
# COMPACT_ATOMS: atom_id res chain seq x y z
N ALA A 1 -16.11 -12.21 -10.49
CA ALA A 1 -15.26 -13.41 -10.32
C ALA A 1 -15.18 -14.15 -11.66
N PRO A 2 -14.05 -14.82 -11.97
CA PRO A 2 -13.98 -15.67 -13.16
C PRO A 2 -15.00 -16.81 -13.03
N PRO A 3 -15.47 -17.40 -14.17
CA PRO A 3 -16.31 -18.59 -14.14
C PRO A 3 -15.63 -19.72 -13.36
N GLU A 4 -16.44 -20.52 -12.68
CA GLU A 4 -15.95 -21.64 -11.82
C GLU A 4 -15.14 -22.71 -12.61
N ASP A 5 -15.38 -22.78 -13.91
CA ASP A 5 -14.72 -23.68 -14.86
C ASP A 5 -13.64 -23.00 -15.71
N ALA A 6 -13.24 -21.78 -15.35
CA ALA A 6 -12.17 -21.09 -16.08
C ALA A 6 -10.85 -21.88 -16.00
N PRO A 7 -10.16 -22.08 -17.14
CA PRO A 7 -8.88 -22.78 -17.12
C PRO A 7 -7.86 -22.00 -16.29
N VAL A 8 -7.17 -22.71 -15.40
CA VAL A 8 -6.09 -22.14 -14.58
C VAL A 8 -4.76 -22.35 -15.30
N GLY A 9 -4.02 -21.27 -15.51
CA GLY A 9 -2.72 -21.30 -16.16
C GLY A 9 -2.75 -20.74 -17.59
N GLY A 10 -1.62 -20.85 -18.27
CA GLY A 10 -1.43 -20.32 -19.63
C GLY A 10 -0.43 -19.17 -19.68
N GLN A 11 -0.42 -18.47 -20.80
CA GLN A 11 0.44 -17.30 -21.04
C GLN A 11 -0.44 -16.11 -21.43
N VAL A 12 -0.22 -14.98 -20.77
CA VAL A 12 -0.80 -13.69 -21.16
C VAL A 12 0.29 -12.85 -21.81
N VAL A 13 0.03 -12.37 -23.04
CA VAL A 13 0.93 -11.44 -23.72
C VAL A 13 0.31 -10.04 -23.64
N VAL A 14 0.99 -9.14 -22.96
CA VAL A 14 0.56 -7.76 -22.81
C VAL A 14 1.41 -6.86 -23.71
N ALA A 15 0.76 -6.11 -24.57
CA ALA A 15 1.42 -5.07 -25.36
C ALA A 15 1.49 -3.79 -24.51
N ILE A 16 2.69 -3.31 -24.25
CA ILE A 16 2.94 -2.04 -23.57
C ILE A 16 3.32 -0.99 -24.60
N SER A 17 2.88 0.25 -24.40
CA SER A 17 3.31 1.36 -25.25
C SER A 17 4.84 1.47 -25.21
N PRO A 18 5.51 1.76 -26.35
CA PRO A 18 6.96 1.88 -26.43
C PRO A 18 7.42 3.14 -25.69
N GLY A 19 7.49 3.08 -24.39
CA GLY A 19 8.17 4.02 -23.53
C GLY A 19 9.52 3.44 -23.09
N THR A 20 10.34 4.25 -22.47
CA THR A 20 11.56 3.76 -21.85
C THR A 20 11.13 2.99 -20.59
N LEU A 21 11.19 1.67 -20.66
CA LEU A 21 11.11 0.85 -19.44
C LEU A 21 12.35 1.12 -18.60
N SER A 22 12.14 1.57 -17.39
CA SER A 22 13.16 1.57 -16.35
C SER A 22 13.33 0.13 -15.83
N PRO A 23 14.51 -0.26 -15.35
CA PRO A 23 14.71 -1.55 -14.68
C PRO A 23 13.97 -1.66 -13.33
N ASP A 24 13.28 -0.59 -12.91
CA ASP A 24 12.57 -0.56 -11.63
C ASP A 24 11.40 -1.54 -11.62
N MET A 25 11.47 -2.53 -10.73
CA MET A 25 10.42 -3.52 -10.48
C MET A 25 9.54 -3.15 -9.29
N TYR A 26 9.86 -2.05 -8.61
CA TYR A 26 9.20 -1.56 -7.41
C TYR A 26 8.88 -0.07 -7.56
N GLY A 27 7.71 0.37 -7.10
CA GLY A 27 7.27 1.75 -7.20
C GLY A 27 8.01 2.73 -6.29
N GLY A 28 7.82 4.02 -6.53
CA GLY A 28 8.28 5.09 -5.64
C GLY A 28 9.52 5.86 -6.09
N TRP A 29 10.26 5.43 -7.11
CA TRP A 29 11.42 6.16 -7.64
C TRP A 29 11.30 6.59 -9.09
N THR A 30 10.40 6.00 -9.84
CA THR A 30 10.21 6.31 -11.25
C THR A 30 8.77 6.67 -11.54
N ASN A 31 8.52 7.92 -11.88
CA ASN A 31 7.20 8.38 -12.31
C ASN A 31 7.03 8.12 -13.83
N SER A 32 6.74 6.87 -14.18
CA SER A 32 6.52 6.43 -15.55
C SER A 32 5.24 5.60 -15.64
N ALA A 33 4.27 6.07 -16.44
CA ALA A 33 3.02 5.32 -16.66
C ALA A 33 3.26 3.91 -17.22
N THR A 34 4.34 3.72 -18.02
CA THR A 34 4.70 2.41 -18.56
C THR A 34 5.18 1.47 -17.45
N ASN A 35 6.04 1.97 -16.55
CA ASN A 35 6.51 1.18 -15.40
C ASN A 35 5.37 0.89 -14.42
N SER A 36 4.54 1.89 -14.10
CA SER A 36 3.38 1.68 -13.22
C SER A 36 2.41 0.63 -13.77
N GLY A 37 2.16 0.64 -15.08
CA GLY A 37 1.36 -0.40 -15.72
C GLY A 37 1.98 -1.80 -15.65
N PHE A 38 3.31 -1.90 -15.77
CA PHE A 38 4.02 -3.16 -15.64
C PHE A 38 4.04 -3.68 -14.19
N ILE A 39 4.36 -2.80 -13.24
CA ILE A 39 4.32 -3.12 -11.81
C ILE A 39 2.92 -3.54 -11.39
N GLY A 40 1.88 -2.83 -11.86
CA GLY A 40 0.48 -3.15 -11.58
C GLY A 40 0.02 -4.53 -12.08
N LEU A 41 0.70 -5.11 -13.09
CA LEU A 41 0.44 -6.49 -13.52
C LEU A 41 1.01 -7.54 -12.56
N MET A 42 2.01 -7.17 -11.77
CA MET A 42 2.67 -8.06 -10.81
C MET A 42 2.19 -7.85 -9.38
N SER A 43 1.75 -6.64 -9.06
CA SER A 43 1.13 -6.32 -7.78
C SER A 43 -0.36 -6.58 -7.84
N GLY A 44 -0.91 -7.16 -6.79
CA GLY A 44 -2.32 -7.42 -6.67
C GLY A 44 -2.84 -6.97 -5.31
N TYR A 45 -4.10 -7.27 -5.06
CA TYR A 45 -4.72 -7.07 -3.76
C TYR A 45 -4.82 -5.63 -3.27
N ALA A 46 -4.90 -4.64 -4.19
CA ALA A 46 -5.36 -3.31 -3.82
C ALA A 46 -6.80 -3.39 -3.28
N LEU A 47 -7.14 -2.51 -2.33
CA LEU A 47 -8.49 -2.49 -1.72
C LEU A 47 -9.60 -2.19 -2.72
N ALA A 48 -9.29 -1.40 -3.75
CA ALA A 48 -10.23 -1.07 -4.82
C ALA A 48 -9.54 -1.07 -6.19
N ASP A 49 -10.30 -1.39 -7.21
CA ASP A 49 -9.85 -1.34 -8.61
C ASP A 49 -10.99 -0.88 -9.52
N TYR A 50 -10.66 -0.49 -10.74
CA TYR A 50 -11.64 -0.11 -11.74
C TYR A 50 -12.36 -1.35 -12.30
N ASN A 51 -13.68 -1.34 -12.19
CA ASN A 51 -14.50 -2.35 -12.82
C ASN A 51 -14.58 -2.13 -14.35
N ARG A 52 -15.34 -3.00 -15.06
CA ARG A 52 -15.49 -2.93 -16.53
C ARG A 52 -16.13 -1.64 -17.04
N ASP A 53 -16.84 -0.94 -16.20
CA ASP A 53 -17.51 0.34 -16.52
C ASP A 53 -16.63 1.55 -16.13
N TYR A 54 -15.37 1.31 -15.77
CA TYR A 54 -14.41 2.33 -15.30
C TYR A 54 -14.89 3.06 -14.03
N VAL A 55 -15.66 2.38 -13.20
CA VAL A 55 -16.01 2.84 -11.86
C VAL A 55 -15.08 2.18 -10.87
N LEU A 56 -14.46 2.97 -10.00
CA LEU A 56 -13.64 2.46 -8.89
C LEU A 56 -14.58 1.79 -7.89
N ASP A 57 -14.30 0.55 -7.54
CA ASP A 57 -15.13 -0.26 -6.65
C ASP A 57 -14.25 -1.13 -5.74
N TRP A 58 -14.73 -1.50 -4.56
CA TRP A 58 -13.99 -2.37 -3.66
C TRP A 58 -13.79 -3.75 -4.27
N ASP A 59 -12.55 -4.26 -4.18
CA ASP A 59 -12.26 -5.61 -4.66
C ASP A 59 -12.80 -6.67 -3.68
N PRO A 60 -13.83 -7.44 -4.03
CA PRO A 60 -14.41 -8.45 -3.15
C PRO A 60 -13.47 -9.64 -2.90
N VAL A 61 -12.38 -9.79 -3.66
CA VAL A 61 -11.32 -10.76 -3.38
C VAL A 61 -10.51 -10.33 -2.16
N VAL A 62 -10.38 -9.03 -1.96
CA VAL A 62 -9.58 -8.41 -0.89
C VAL A 62 -10.45 -8.00 0.28
N VAL A 63 -11.45 -7.17 0.03
CA VAL A 63 -12.29 -6.56 1.06
C VAL A 63 -13.44 -7.50 1.40
N LYS A 64 -13.42 -8.05 2.61
CA LYS A 64 -14.49 -8.89 3.15
C LYS A 64 -15.65 -8.04 3.64
N ASP A 65 -15.34 -6.94 4.33
CA ASP A 65 -16.32 -5.96 4.83
C ASP A 65 -15.65 -4.58 4.96
N HIS A 66 -16.45 -3.54 4.91
CA HIS A 66 -15.98 -2.17 5.13
C HIS A 66 -17.07 -1.31 5.76
N GLU A 67 -16.65 -0.32 6.53
CA GLU A 67 -17.51 0.68 7.15
C GLU A 67 -16.97 2.07 6.85
N VAL A 68 -17.85 3.02 6.59
CA VAL A 68 -17.51 4.44 6.40
C VAL A 68 -18.15 5.25 7.51
N ILE A 69 -17.34 5.96 8.29
CA ILE A 69 -17.75 6.73 9.46
C ILE A 69 -17.47 8.20 9.20
N GLU A 70 -18.51 9.02 9.21
CA GLU A 70 -18.38 10.48 9.20
C GLU A 70 -18.15 10.97 10.63
N ASN A 71 -17.01 11.61 10.87
CA ASN A 71 -16.62 12.09 12.18
C ASN A 71 -17.14 13.51 12.47
N ASP A 72 -17.34 13.86 13.74
CA ASP A 72 -17.86 15.17 14.16
C ASP A 72 -16.96 16.35 13.75
N ASP A 73 -15.67 16.11 13.54
CA ASP A 73 -14.69 17.10 13.08
C ASP A 73 -14.68 17.29 11.55
N GLY A 74 -15.54 16.57 10.84
CA GLY A 74 -15.66 16.59 9.38
C GLY A 74 -14.67 15.69 8.65
N SER A 75 -13.80 14.99 9.35
CA SER A 75 -12.98 13.91 8.78
C SER A 75 -13.84 12.66 8.50
N LYS A 76 -13.31 11.71 7.71
CA LYS A 76 -14.03 10.49 7.36
C LYS A 76 -13.12 9.26 7.51
N THR A 77 -13.57 8.30 8.30
CA THR A 77 -12.83 7.06 8.55
C THR A 77 -13.39 5.92 7.70
N TYR A 78 -12.50 5.26 7.00
CA TYR A 78 -12.72 4.01 6.29
C TYR A 78 -12.11 2.87 7.11
N ARG A 79 -12.94 1.96 7.57
CA ARG A 79 -12.53 0.74 8.28
C ARG A 79 -12.71 -0.44 7.35
N PHE A 80 -11.70 -1.29 7.27
CA PHE A 80 -11.67 -2.46 6.39
C PHE A 80 -11.43 -3.73 7.20
N GLU A 81 -12.20 -4.77 6.87
CA GLU A 81 -11.87 -6.15 7.16
C GLU A 81 -11.46 -6.84 5.86
N ILE A 82 -10.24 -7.33 5.76
CA ILE A 82 -9.75 -8.06 4.58
C ILE A 82 -9.97 -9.56 4.72
N ASN A 83 -10.01 -10.26 3.59
CA ASN A 83 -10.10 -11.72 3.59
C ASN A 83 -8.83 -12.36 4.17
N ASP A 84 -8.99 -13.38 5.00
CA ASP A 84 -7.91 -14.09 5.71
C ASP A 84 -7.20 -15.17 4.87
N ASN A 85 -7.61 -15.35 3.62
CA ASN A 85 -7.06 -16.34 2.70
C ASN A 85 -6.06 -15.75 1.70
N LEU A 86 -5.77 -14.46 1.79
CA LEU A 86 -4.81 -13.77 0.92
C LEU A 86 -3.38 -14.23 1.22
N LYS A 87 -2.58 -14.41 0.17
CA LYS A 87 -1.20 -14.92 0.30
C LYS A 87 -0.25 -14.22 -0.65
N TRP A 88 0.96 -14.03 -0.18
CA TRP A 88 2.11 -13.72 -1.02
C TRP A 88 2.47 -14.90 -1.92
N SER A 89 3.30 -14.68 -2.93
CA SER A 89 3.73 -15.71 -3.87
C SER A 89 4.54 -16.84 -3.23
N ASP A 90 5.17 -16.60 -2.08
CA ASP A 90 5.86 -17.62 -1.27
C ASP A 90 4.91 -18.46 -0.38
N GLY A 91 3.62 -18.11 -0.37
CA GLY A 91 2.58 -18.78 0.41
C GLY A 91 2.37 -18.21 1.82
N SER A 92 3.16 -17.24 2.24
CA SER A 92 2.93 -16.53 3.51
C SER A 92 1.64 -15.71 3.48
N PRO A 93 0.95 -15.53 4.62
CA PRO A 93 -0.31 -14.80 4.66
C PRO A 93 -0.09 -13.30 4.46
N ILE A 94 -1.05 -12.65 3.80
CA ILE A 94 -1.17 -11.19 3.77
C ILE A 94 -2.11 -10.80 4.90
N THR A 95 -1.70 -9.83 5.71
CA THR A 95 -2.42 -9.37 6.89
C THR A 95 -2.68 -7.87 6.84
N ALA A 96 -3.46 -7.34 7.78
CA ALA A 96 -3.65 -5.91 7.94
C ALA A 96 -2.33 -5.15 8.15
N LYS A 97 -1.31 -5.80 8.75
CA LYS A 97 0.02 -5.21 8.91
C LYS A 97 0.69 -4.87 7.59
N ASP A 98 0.49 -5.68 6.55
CA ASP A 98 1.08 -5.45 5.23
C ASP A 98 0.47 -4.22 4.54
N TYR A 99 -0.84 -3.99 4.72
CA TYR A 99 -1.52 -2.79 4.22
C TYR A 99 -1.11 -1.53 4.99
N VAL A 100 -1.08 -1.62 6.31
CA VAL A 100 -0.62 -0.52 7.17
C VAL A 100 0.85 -0.21 6.92
N PHE A 101 1.69 -1.25 6.74
CA PHE A 101 3.09 -1.11 6.40
C PHE A 101 3.30 -0.36 5.07
N SER A 102 2.52 -0.66 4.06
CA SER A 102 2.57 0.04 2.77
C SER A 102 2.42 1.56 2.95
N LEU A 103 1.45 1.99 3.76
CA LEU A 103 1.26 3.40 4.08
C LEU A 103 2.45 3.98 4.86
N LEU A 104 2.87 3.31 5.92
CA LEU A 104 3.99 3.74 6.77
C LEU A 104 5.30 3.83 6.00
N LEU A 105 5.58 2.85 5.12
CA LEU A 105 6.77 2.84 4.27
C LEU A 105 6.79 4.05 3.34
N HIS A 106 5.74 4.18 2.51
CA HIS A 106 5.66 5.19 1.46
C HIS A 106 5.24 6.60 1.96
N SER A 107 5.22 6.82 3.25
CA SER A 107 5.07 8.13 3.90
C SER A 107 6.16 8.40 4.95
N SER A 108 7.15 7.51 5.07
CA SER A 108 8.21 7.66 6.07
C SER A 108 9.26 8.69 5.66
N PRO A 109 9.86 9.39 6.62
CA PRO A 109 11.01 10.25 6.37
C PRO A 109 12.23 9.47 5.86
N GLU A 110 12.39 8.19 6.24
CA GLU A 110 13.46 7.31 5.78
C GLU A 110 13.32 7.00 4.29
N PHE A 111 12.09 6.75 3.81
CA PHE A 111 11.83 6.53 2.39
C PHE A 111 12.08 7.80 1.58
N ALA A 112 11.66 8.96 2.09
CA ALA A 112 11.93 10.26 1.48
C ALA A 112 13.44 10.57 1.44
N ALA A 113 14.21 10.22 2.49
CA ALA A 113 15.67 10.37 2.52
C ALA A 113 16.39 9.47 1.50
N CYS A 114 15.76 8.38 1.09
CA CYS A 114 16.19 7.52 -0.01
C CYS A 114 15.73 8.01 -1.40
N GLU A 115 15.28 9.27 -1.52
CA GLU A 115 14.76 9.85 -2.76
C GLU A 115 13.49 9.15 -3.28
N GLY A 116 12.77 8.46 -2.42
CA GLY A 116 11.49 7.84 -2.71
C GLY A 116 10.34 8.85 -2.71
N ASP A 117 9.31 8.58 -3.50
CA ASP A 117 8.07 9.37 -3.51
C ASP A 117 7.21 9.01 -2.29
N ALA A 118 7.39 9.77 -1.21
CA ALA A 118 6.76 9.53 0.08
C ALA A 118 5.37 10.17 0.18
N THR A 119 4.50 9.92 -0.81
CA THR A 119 3.18 10.59 -0.92
C THR A 119 1.99 9.71 -0.54
N TYR A 120 2.19 8.45 -0.15
CA TYR A 120 1.07 7.61 0.28
C TYR A 120 0.40 8.19 1.52
N GLY A 121 -0.92 8.18 1.51
CA GLY A 121 -1.70 8.72 2.63
C GLY A 121 -1.68 10.26 2.76
N TRP A 122 -1.28 11.01 1.72
CA TRP A 122 -1.21 12.47 1.74
C TRP A 122 -2.52 13.16 2.14
N ALA A 123 -3.67 12.51 1.92
CA ALA A 123 -4.98 13.00 2.29
C ALA A 123 -5.41 12.57 3.70
N LEU A 124 -4.62 11.76 4.40
CA LEU A 124 -4.96 11.21 5.71
C LEU A 124 -4.55 12.14 6.86
N VAL A 125 -5.26 12.03 7.97
CA VAL A 125 -4.97 12.77 9.20
C VAL A 125 -3.54 12.47 9.68
N GLY A 126 -2.77 13.51 9.98
CA GLY A 126 -1.42 13.38 10.53
C GLY A 126 -0.31 13.09 9.51
N TYR A 127 -0.62 13.02 8.21
CA TYR A 127 0.38 12.76 7.18
C TYR A 127 1.60 13.70 7.26
N ASN A 128 1.36 15.01 7.36
CA ASN A 128 2.46 15.98 7.38
C ASN A 128 3.41 15.80 8.56
N ASP A 129 2.88 15.49 9.75
CA ASP A 129 3.69 15.26 10.93
C ASP A 129 4.50 13.96 10.81
N HIS A 130 3.87 12.91 10.24
CA HIS A 130 4.52 11.62 10.02
C HIS A 130 5.66 11.72 8.98
N VAL A 131 5.38 12.26 7.79
CA VAL A 131 6.38 12.34 6.70
C VAL A 131 7.57 13.26 7.04
N GLN A 132 7.36 14.23 7.92
CA GLN A 132 8.43 15.10 8.42
C GLN A 132 9.18 14.50 9.61
N GLY A 133 8.76 13.34 10.13
CA GLY A 133 9.33 12.70 11.31
C GLY A 133 9.07 13.47 12.59
N THR A 134 8.06 14.35 12.65
CA THR A 134 7.65 15.07 13.85
C THR A 134 7.03 14.11 14.86
N THR A 135 6.26 13.13 14.36
CA THR A 135 5.73 11.99 15.10
C THR A 135 6.12 10.70 14.41
N LYS A 136 6.30 9.62 15.15
CA LYS A 136 6.47 8.30 14.58
C LYS A 136 5.12 7.67 14.20
N GLU A 137 4.06 8.03 14.94
CA GLU A 137 2.70 7.56 14.71
C GLU A 137 2.10 8.25 13.46
N PHE A 138 1.44 7.48 12.61
CA PHE A 138 0.62 8.03 11.54
C PHE A 138 -0.84 8.06 12.03
N ALA A 139 -1.26 9.19 12.57
CA ALA A 139 -2.51 9.32 13.32
C ALA A 139 -3.78 8.92 12.55
N GLY A 140 -3.77 9.08 11.23
CA GLY A 140 -4.89 8.71 10.35
C GLY A 140 -4.89 7.25 9.92
N VAL A 141 -3.94 6.42 10.38
CA VAL A 141 -3.83 5.00 10.02
C VAL A 141 -3.80 4.18 11.29
N ASN A 142 -4.73 3.24 11.44
CA ASN A 142 -4.83 2.42 12.66
C ASN A 142 -4.86 0.94 12.32
N LEU A 143 -4.09 0.14 13.07
CA LEU A 143 -4.12 -1.31 13.05
C LEU A 143 -5.09 -1.82 14.12
N LEU A 144 -6.20 -2.42 13.69
CA LEU A 144 -7.29 -2.83 14.59
C LEU A 144 -7.25 -4.33 14.93
N GLY A 145 -6.62 -5.13 14.08
CA GLY A 145 -6.53 -6.57 14.24
C GLY A 145 -5.64 -7.21 13.17
N ASP A 146 -5.59 -8.53 13.15
CA ASP A 146 -4.77 -9.27 12.18
C ASP A 146 -5.22 -9.06 10.73
N TYR A 147 -6.52 -8.83 10.53
CA TYR A 147 -7.16 -8.61 9.22
C TYR A 147 -8.00 -7.33 9.19
N GLU A 148 -7.79 -6.44 10.13
CA GLU A 148 -8.61 -5.25 10.27
C GLU A 148 -7.76 -4.02 10.53
N PHE A 149 -8.06 -2.93 9.80
CA PHE A 149 -7.39 -1.64 9.92
C PHE A 149 -8.31 -0.52 9.46
N SER A 150 -7.92 0.72 9.73
CA SER A 150 -8.67 1.90 9.26
C SER A 150 -7.75 3.00 8.74
N MET A 151 -8.33 3.82 7.87
CA MET A 151 -7.73 5.05 7.34
C MET A 151 -8.70 6.20 7.50
N THR A 152 -8.22 7.35 7.98
CA THR A 152 -9.04 8.55 8.20
C THR A 152 -8.60 9.67 7.28
N ILE A 153 -9.46 10.07 6.34
CA ILE A 153 -9.24 11.22 5.46
C ILE A 153 -9.47 12.51 6.26
N SER A 154 -8.57 13.46 6.14
CA SER A 154 -8.66 14.76 6.81
C SER A 154 -9.85 15.57 6.31
N ALA A 155 -10.46 16.35 7.18
CA ALA A 155 -11.62 17.20 6.86
C ALA A 155 -11.32 18.22 5.76
N ASP A 156 -10.09 18.73 5.69
CA ASP A 156 -9.65 19.70 4.68
C ASP A 156 -9.47 19.08 3.27
N GLN A 157 -9.47 17.75 3.18
CA GLN A 157 -9.43 16.99 1.92
C GLN A 157 -10.83 16.55 1.45
N LEU A 158 -11.88 16.93 2.17
CA LEU A 158 -13.26 16.58 1.88
C LEU A 158 -14.11 17.83 1.61
N PRO A 159 -15.18 17.75 0.78
CA PRO A 159 -15.55 16.59 -0.04
C PRO A 159 -14.61 16.42 -1.25
N ASN A 160 -14.34 15.18 -1.63
CA ASN A 160 -13.50 14.86 -2.78
C ASN A 160 -14.19 13.86 -3.71
N TYR A 161 -14.26 14.17 -5.01
CA TYR A 161 -14.87 13.27 -5.99
C TYR A 161 -14.13 11.93 -6.10
N TYR A 162 -12.81 11.94 -5.91
CA TYR A 162 -11.96 10.75 -5.94
C TYR A 162 -11.64 10.23 -4.53
N GLU A 163 -12.50 10.46 -3.57
CA GLU A 163 -12.32 10.11 -2.16
C GLU A 163 -11.86 8.65 -1.96
N MET A 164 -12.50 7.70 -2.64
CA MET A 164 -12.15 6.29 -2.57
C MET A 164 -10.70 6.01 -3.00
N ALA A 165 -10.19 6.73 -4.00
CA ALA A 165 -8.82 6.55 -4.45
C ALA A 165 -7.77 6.93 -3.39
N ASN A 166 -8.13 7.79 -2.43
CA ASN A 166 -7.24 8.19 -1.33
C ASN A 166 -7.13 7.11 -0.23
N VAL A 167 -7.88 6.03 -0.34
CA VAL A 167 -7.85 4.89 0.60
C VAL A 167 -7.75 3.53 -0.13
N ALA A 168 -7.50 3.52 -1.43
CA ALA A 168 -7.41 2.32 -2.28
C ALA A 168 -5.97 1.78 -2.40
N TYR A 169 -5.28 1.61 -1.29
CA TYR A 169 -3.90 1.13 -1.27
C TYR A 169 -3.83 -0.40 -1.33
N GLY A 170 -2.69 -0.93 -1.81
CA GLY A 170 -2.34 -2.33 -1.78
C GLY A 170 -1.37 -2.66 -0.64
N PRO A 171 -1.15 -3.94 -0.34
CA PRO A 171 -0.22 -4.37 0.69
C PRO A 171 1.22 -4.37 0.19
N GLU A 172 2.17 -4.26 1.11
CA GLU A 172 3.59 -4.44 0.88
C GLU A 172 4.16 -5.51 1.84
N PRO A 173 5.06 -6.38 1.38
CA PRO A 173 5.55 -7.50 2.18
C PRO A 173 6.47 -7.04 3.32
N LEU A 174 5.89 -6.72 4.48
CA LEU A 174 6.61 -6.23 5.67
C LEU A 174 7.83 -7.10 6.00
N ALA A 175 7.65 -8.41 6.06
CA ALA A 175 8.72 -9.34 6.45
C ALA A 175 9.90 -9.35 5.47
N ALA A 176 9.67 -9.05 4.21
CA ALA A 176 10.68 -9.04 3.17
C ALA A 176 11.39 -7.67 3.06
N ILE A 177 10.64 -6.57 3.17
CA ILE A 177 11.17 -5.21 3.01
C ILE A 177 11.78 -4.69 4.31
N ALA A 178 11.15 -4.96 5.43
CA ALA A 178 11.61 -4.50 6.75
C ALA A 178 11.83 -5.69 7.72
N PRO A 179 12.77 -6.61 7.41
CA PRO A 179 13.03 -7.78 8.25
C PRO A 179 13.45 -7.36 9.66
N GLY A 180 12.76 -7.92 10.65
CA GLY A 180 12.98 -7.61 12.06
C GLY A 180 12.17 -6.42 12.59
N CYS A 181 11.50 -5.67 11.73
CA CYS A 181 10.56 -4.64 12.14
C CYS A 181 9.14 -5.21 12.27
N ASP A 182 8.29 -4.48 12.98
CA ASP A 182 6.87 -4.79 13.14
C ASP A 182 6.04 -3.51 13.05
N VAL A 183 4.78 -3.65 12.67
CA VAL A 183 3.77 -2.60 12.75
C VAL A 183 3.11 -2.68 14.12
N LYS A 184 3.05 -1.56 14.82
CA LYS A 184 2.37 -1.39 16.10
C LYS A 184 1.37 -0.25 16.04
N ASP A 185 0.41 -0.29 16.94
CA ASP A 185 -0.55 0.77 17.20
C ASP A 185 -0.81 0.83 18.70
N ASP A 186 -0.71 2.00 19.28
CA ASP A 186 -0.97 2.24 20.71
C ASP A 186 -2.27 3.04 20.95
N GLY A 187 -3.06 3.23 19.89
CA GLY A 187 -4.30 4.01 19.90
C GLY A 187 -4.14 5.46 19.46
N ASN A 188 -2.91 5.88 19.10
CA ASN A 188 -2.62 7.23 18.58
C ASN A 188 -2.29 7.19 17.07
N GLY A 189 -2.33 6.03 16.46
CA GLY A 189 -1.97 5.75 15.08
C GLY A 189 -0.89 4.69 14.97
N ALA A 190 -0.84 4.05 13.82
CA ALA A 190 0.14 3.01 13.54
C ALA A 190 1.55 3.58 13.37
N TYR A 191 2.55 2.78 13.71
CA TYR A 191 3.97 3.11 13.54
C TYR A 191 4.83 1.87 13.34
N LEU A 192 6.02 2.07 12.77
CA LEU A 192 7.05 1.04 12.65
C LEU A 192 7.91 0.98 13.90
N THR A 193 8.25 -0.23 14.33
CA THR A 193 9.14 -0.44 15.47
C THR A 193 10.58 0.00 15.17
N ASP A 194 11.38 0.17 16.23
CA ASP A 194 12.80 0.49 16.11
C ASP A 194 13.52 -0.54 15.23
N GLY A 195 14.42 -0.04 14.39
CA GLY A 195 15.14 -0.84 13.39
C GLY A 195 14.72 -0.51 11.95
N PHE A 196 13.61 0.15 11.73
CA PHE A 196 13.29 0.72 10.42
C PHE A 196 14.13 1.98 10.20
N THR A 197 15.06 1.91 9.24
CA THR A 197 16.05 2.93 8.99
C THR A 197 16.31 3.12 7.50
N GLU A 198 16.92 4.25 7.13
CA GLU A 198 17.38 4.51 5.76
C GLU A 198 18.32 3.40 5.26
N ASP A 199 19.24 2.91 6.11
CA ASP A 199 20.18 1.83 5.75
C ASP A 199 19.42 0.54 5.40
N LEU A 200 18.37 0.21 6.14
CA LEU A 200 17.52 -0.95 5.86
C LEU A 200 16.82 -0.82 4.49
N ILE A 201 16.26 0.35 4.18
CA ILE A 201 15.65 0.62 2.88
C ILE A 201 16.68 0.50 1.76
N ARG A 202 17.89 1.05 1.96
CA ARG A 202 18.97 0.94 0.98
C ARG A 202 19.37 -0.51 0.74
N GLU A 203 19.44 -1.32 1.79
CA GLU A 203 19.79 -2.74 1.68
C GLU A 203 18.69 -3.56 1.00
N THR A 204 17.43 -3.38 1.38
CA THR A 204 16.33 -4.25 0.93
C THR A 204 15.71 -3.79 -0.38
N LEU A 205 15.65 -2.49 -0.65
CA LEU A 205 15.03 -1.96 -1.86
C LEU A 205 16.03 -1.47 -2.90
N LEU A 206 17.12 -0.80 -2.49
CA LEU A 206 18.00 -0.08 -3.42
C LEU A 206 19.32 -0.79 -3.73
N ASP A 207 19.63 -1.90 -3.10
CA ASP A 207 20.83 -2.68 -3.43
C ASP A 207 20.75 -3.16 -4.89
N PRO A 208 21.74 -2.83 -5.75
CA PRO A 208 21.67 -3.12 -7.19
C PRO A 208 21.67 -4.62 -7.50
N ASP A 209 22.16 -5.46 -6.60
CA ASP A 209 22.29 -6.90 -6.82
C ASP A 209 21.12 -7.70 -6.26
N LYS A 210 20.47 -7.24 -5.21
CA LYS A 210 19.43 -7.98 -4.48
C LYS A 210 18.17 -7.16 -4.14
N GLY A 211 18.23 -5.84 -4.25
CA GLY A 211 17.13 -4.96 -3.85
C GLY A 211 15.87 -5.13 -4.70
N PHE A 212 14.72 -5.03 -4.08
CA PHE A 212 13.43 -5.23 -4.75
C PHE A 212 13.13 -4.21 -5.86
N ARG A 213 13.76 -3.06 -5.83
CA ARG A 213 13.68 -2.10 -6.94
C ARG A 213 14.13 -2.71 -8.27
N TYR A 214 15.11 -3.60 -8.24
CA TYR A 214 15.74 -4.20 -9.43
C TYR A 214 15.39 -5.67 -9.62
N LYS A 215 14.84 -6.32 -8.62
CA LYS A 215 14.42 -7.72 -8.67
C LYS A 215 13.00 -7.84 -8.16
N ALA A 216 12.17 -8.60 -8.86
CA ALA A 216 10.82 -8.84 -8.44
C ALA A 216 10.79 -9.33 -6.97
N PRO A 217 9.98 -8.71 -6.11
CA PRO A 217 9.75 -9.20 -4.76
C PRO A 217 9.04 -10.56 -4.80
N VAL A 218 8.88 -11.13 -3.64
CA VAL A 218 8.22 -12.43 -3.42
C VAL A 218 6.79 -12.44 -3.94
#